data_fadba02875e004cd6753f9e59f04e932
#
_entry.id   fadba02875e004cd6753f9e59f04e932
#
_cell.length_a   1.000
_cell.length_b   1.000
_cell.length_c   1.000
_cell.angle_alpha   90.00
_cell.angle_beta   90.00
_cell.angle_gamma   90.00
#
_symmetry.space_group_name_H-M   'P 1'
#
loop_
_entity.id
_entity.type
_entity.pdbx_description
1 polymer ?
#
loop_
_entity_poly.entity_id
_entity_poly.type
_entity_poly.pdbx_seq_one_letter_code
_entity_poly.pdbx_strand_id
1 'polypeptide(L)'
;MTYDAVITNSHIITPHGLIDKNIIVDKGKIVGFTHELPSCDHKIDGNGLISVPGPIDTHVHYGVYSSIEKAAKTESHAAAIGGITTMMRMLRLGNSFSSSLQNQLDASATTHYVDYTLHASIFSKQQIKEMKFCIGKGITSFKIYMNLGGDVGHVYMDMPPFTSELDAATVDVNNQIVEETVKNAASLGCPVLVHAEDYESCACGIKTAKEKHKDGLSAWSESRSPEFEVKAIKTVCQYGRDYGCTIYFVHIGSEIALNQIKEERERGTKIFVETCPHYLTLSYEKQQGYLAKVMPPIRTQKDNQAIWNALSNNHIDTIGTDHVANQLKLKLGGDDVWGALAGFPGIGTVIPILLSQGVNKDRISLEQFVKFTSLNASKIFGMYPQKGTLEKNSDADITMIDLKKEHKVSSELFGGFSDYIVYEGMKLKGWPVKTIVRGEIVAEDFEVVGKLGHGKLVKRPVS
;
A
#
# COMPACT_ATOMS: atom_id res chain seq x y z
N MET A 1 -15.74 -9.54 36.04
CA MET A 1 -14.60 -9.53 35.07
C MET A 1 -14.58 -8.16 34.46
N THR A 2 -13.48 -7.44 34.54
CA THR A 2 -13.32 -6.11 33.96
C THR A 2 -12.53 -6.27 32.64
N TYR A 3 -12.99 -5.66 31.58
CA TYR A 3 -12.34 -5.68 30.26
C TYR A 3 -11.44 -4.46 30.10
N ASP A 4 -10.44 -4.54 29.22
CA ASP A 4 -9.52 -3.41 28.97
C ASP A 4 -10.28 -2.20 28.40
N ALA A 5 -11.15 -2.42 27.40
CA ALA A 5 -11.94 -1.35 26.80
C ALA A 5 -13.31 -1.83 26.30
N VAL A 6 -14.25 -0.88 26.22
CA VAL A 6 -15.53 -1.05 25.52
C VAL A 6 -15.76 0.13 24.59
N ILE A 7 -15.99 -0.18 23.31
CA ILE A 7 -16.34 0.82 22.29
C ILE A 7 -17.87 0.88 22.22
N THR A 8 -18.43 2.06 22.41
CA THR A 8 -19.88 2.30 22.48
C THR A 8 -20.33 3.30 21.40
N ASN A 9 -21.63 3.40 21.17
CA ASN A 9 -22.24 4.42 20.32
C ASN A 9 -21.59 4.53 18.92
N SER A 10 -21.28 3.40 18.28
CA SER A 10 -20.77 3.38 16.89
C SER A 10 -21.54 2.39 16.02
N HIS A 11 -21.66 2.68 14.75
CA HIS A 11 -22.22 1.79 13.74
C HIS A 11 -21.11 0.92 13.16
N ILE A 12 -21.14 -0.38 13.44
CA ILE A 12 -20.06 -1.30 13.10
C ILE A 12 -20.34 -1.91 11.73
N ILE A 13 -19.42 -1.74 10.78
CA ILE A 13 -19.46 -2.42 9.49
C ILE A 13 -18.70 -3.74 9.61
N THR A 14 -19.42 -4.84 9.34
CA THR A 14 -18.84 -6.19 9.27
C THR A 14 -18.98 -6.75 7.86
N PRO A 15 -18.31 -7.86 7.54
CA PRO A 15 -18.53 -8.56 6.27
C PRO A 15 -19.99 -9.00 6.02
N HIS A 16 -20.80 -9.02 7.08
CA HIS A 16 -22.22 -9.43 7.06
C HIS A 16 -23.21 -8.26 7.16
N GLY A 17 -22.70 -7.03 7.05
CA GLY A 17 -23.49 -5.81 7.14
C GLY A 17 -23.25 -5.01 8.41
N LEU A 18 -24.10 -4.00 8.62
CA LEU A 18 -24.02 -3.06 9.73
C LEU A 18 -24.67 -3.65 11.00
N ILE A 19 -24.02 -3.50 12.14
CA ILE A 19 -24.56 -3.88 13.46
C ILE A 19 -24.39 -2.73 14.45
N ASP A 20 -25.41 -2.55 15.31
CA ASP A 20 -25.41 -1.56 16.39
C ASP A 20 -25.22 -2.30 17.73
N LYS A 21 -23.97 -2.54 18.09
CA LYS A 21 -23.58 -3.17 19.35
C LYS A 21 -22.28 -2.52 19.86
N ASN A 22 -22.05 -2.63 21.16
CA ASN A 22 -20.76 -2.29 21.74
C ASN A 22 -19.73 -3.37 21.39
N ILE A 23 -18.49 -2.96 21.13
CA ILE A 23 -17.35 -3.89 20.92
C ILE A 23 -16.64 -4.03 22.27
N ILE A 24 -16.47 -5.25 22.73
CA ILE A 24 -15.70 -5.56 23.95
C ILE A 24 -14.29 -5.93 23.54
N VAL A 25 -13.31 -5.24 24.15
CA VAL A 25 -11.89 -5.44 23.90
C VAL A 25 -11.20 -5.91 25.19
N ASP A 26 -10.41 -6.98 25.07
CA ASP A 26 -9.55 -7.48 26.15
C ASP A 26 -8.22 -7.96 25.56
N LYS A 27 -7.10 -7.57 26.16
CA LYS A 27 -5.73 -7.89 25.73
C LYS A 27 -5.48 -7.58 24.25
N GLY A 28 -6.02 -6.42 23.82
CA GLY A 28 -5.87 -5.92 22.45
C GLY A 28 -6.71 -6.68 21.39
N LYS A 29 -7.63 -7.57 21.81
CA LYS A 29 -8.47 -8.35 20.92
C LYS A 29 -9.95 -8.09 21.13
N ILE A 30 -10.73 -8.26 20.06
CA ILE A 30 -12.20 -8.27 20.17
C ILE A 30 -12.61 -9.60 20.81
N VAL A 31 -13.24 -9.52 21.98
CA VAL A 31 -13.73 -10.71 22.70
C VAL A 31 -15.22 -10.95 22.54
N GLY A 32 -15.97 -9.94 22.09
CA GLY A 32 -17.39 -10.06 21.82
C GLY A 32 -18.09 -8.75 21.49
N PHE A 33 -19.41 -8.88 21.30
CA PHE A 33 -20.32 -7.77 21.01
C PHE A 33 -21.50 -7.85 21.96
N THR A 34 -21.99 -6.71 22.47
CA THR A 34 -23.08 -6.64 23.43
C THR A 34 -23.89 -5.35 23.28
N HIS A 35 -25.16 -5.37 23.72
CA HIS A 35 -25.95 -4.15 23.90
C HIS A 35 -25.73 -3.51 25.28
N GLU A 36 -25.23 -4.28 26.24
CA GLU A 36 -24.95 -3.83 27.60
C GLU A 36 -23.60 -3.13 27.68
N LEU A 37 -23.37 -2.37 28.74
CA LEU A 37 -22.07 -1.78 29.06
C LEU A 37 -21.44 -2.60 30.20
N PRO A 38 -20.58 -3.57 29.91
CA PRO A 38 -19.89 -4.33 30.95
C PRO A 38 -18.83 -3.47 31.65
N SER A 39 -18.35 -3.93 32.79
CA SER A 39 -17.26 -3.26 33.51
C SER A 39 -16.00 -3.24 32.64
N CYS A 40 -15.38 -2.07 32.47
CA CYS A 40 -14.17 -1.88 31.69
C CYS A 40 -13.28 -0.79 32.30
N ASP A 41 -11.98 -0.85 32.02
CA ASP A 41 -11.01 0.16 32.41
C ASP A 41 -11.15 1.45 31.60
N HIS A 42 -11.44 1.30 30.30
CA HIS A 42 -11.61 2.41 29.38
C HIS A 42 -12.91 2.31 28.58
N LYS A 43 -13.62 3.44 28.47
CA LYS A 43 -14.77 3.58 27.57
C LYS A 43 -14.36 4.45 26.39
N ILE A 44 -14.48 3.92 25.19
CA ILE A 44 -14.27 4.67 23.94
C ILE A 44 -15.64 4.98 23.34
N ASP A 45 -16.00 6.25 23.34
CA ASP A 45 -17.27 6.69 22.75
C ASP A 45 -17.11 6.91 21.24
N GLY A 46 -17.90 6.21 20.47
CA GLY A 46 -17.93 6.32 19.01
C GLY A 46 -18.73 7.51 18.49
N ASN A 47 -19.50 8.22 19.37
CA ASN A 47 -20.24 9.44 19.01
C ASN A 47 -21.11 9.30 17.72
N GLY A 48 -21.66 8.14 17.44
CA GLY A 48 -22.44 7.87 16.23
C GLY A 48 -21.58 7.72 14.95
N LEU A 49 -20.26 7.61 15.08
CA LEU A 49 -19.35 7.35 13.97
C LEU A 49 -19.48 5.92 13.44
N ILE A 50 -18.99 5.69 12.24
CA ILE A 50 -18.92 4.37 11.65
C ILE A 50 -17.57 3.72 12.01
N SER A 51 -17.62 2.56 12.68
CA SER A 51 -16.46 1.72 12.96
C SER A 51 -16.25 0.70 11.85
N VAL A 52 -15.08 0.75 11.22
CA VAL A 52 -14.67 -0.23 10.19
C VAL A 52 -13.46 -1.02 10.67
N PRO A 53 -13.26 -2.27 10.16
CA PRO A 53 -12.00 -2.99 10.40
C PRO A 53 -10.82 -2.13 9.99
N GLY A 54 -9.76 -2.15 10.81
CA GLY A 54 -8.56 -1.35 10.56
C GLY A 54 -8.03 -1.54 9.14
N PRO A 55 -7.91 -0.46 8.35
CA PRO A 55 -7.38 -0.50 7.00
C PRO A 55 -5.92 -0.93 6.96
N ILE A 56 -5.58 -1.71 5.92
CA ILE A 56 -4.25 -2.25 5.65
C ILE A 56 -3.77 -1.65 4.33
N ASP A 57 -2.72 -0.84 4.38
CA ASP A 57 -2.08 -0.36 3.16
C ASP A 57 -1.10 -1.42 2.65
N THR A 58 -1.42 -2.01 1.51
CA THR A 58 -0.68 -3.13 0.93
C THR A 58 0.62 -2.73 0.23
N HIS A 59 0.90 -1.40 0.09
CA HIS A 59 1.99 -0.96 -0.76
C HIS A 59 2.58 0.37 -0.30
N VAL A 60 3.64 0.32 0.48
CA VAL A 60 4.32 1.53 0.94
C VAL A 60 5.84 1.42 0.80
N HIS A 61 6.47 2.54 0.42
CA HIS A 61 7.92 2.70 0.31
C HIS A 61 8.40 3.74 1.31
N TYR A 62 9.08 3.30 2.36
CA TYR A 62 9.78 4.17 3.31
C TYR A 62 11.09 3.51 3.76
N GLY A 63 12.06 4.31 4.19
CA GLY A 63 13.42 3.86 4.48
C GLY A 63 14.39 4.01 3.31
N VAL A 64 13.94 4.50 2.14
CA VAL A 64 14.77 4.74 0.96
C VAL A 64 15.48 6.10 1.02
N TYR A 65 14.77 7.14 1.47
CA TYR A 65 15.27 8.52 1.51
C TYR A 65 15.46 9.06 2.94
N SER A 66 15.24 8.23 3.92
CA SER A 66 15.59 8.42 5.32
C SER A 66 15.81 7.07 5.99
N SER A 67 16.64 6.99 7.01
CA SER A 67 16.92 5.73 7.71
C SER A 67 15.65 5.11 8.29
N ILE A 68 15.63 3.78 8.44
CA ILE A 68 14.40 3.04 8.75
C ILE A 68 13.75 3.46 10.07
N GLU A 69 14.54 3.73 11.11
CA GLU A 69 14.01 4.14 12.41
C GLU A 69 13.30 5.50 12.36
N LYS A 70 13.80 6.41 11.52
CA LYS A 70 13.19 7.72 11.27
C LYS A 70 11.96 7.58 10.39
N ALA A 71 12.08 6.86 9.28
CA ALA A 71 10.99 6.64 8.33
C ALA A 71 9.83 5.87 8.97
N ALA A 72 10.11 4.84 9.77
CA ALA A 72 9.08 4.10 10.49
C ALA A 72 8.25 5.00 11.42
N LYS A 73 8.90 5.94 12.11
CA LYS A 73 8.23 6.93 12.96
C LYS A 73 7.33 7.86 12.14
N THR A 74 7.90 8.53 11.13
CA THR A 74 7.18 9.57 10.38
C THR A 74 6.07 8.99 9.53
N GLU A 75 6.28 7.85 8.86
CA GLU A 75 5.27 7.30 7.96
C GLU A 75 4.18 6.53 8.71
N SER A 76 4.49 5.91 9.86
CA SER A 76 3.43 5.35 10.72
C SER A 76 2.63 6.43 11.45
N HIS A 77 3.20 7.60 11.67
CA HIS A 77 2.47 8.79 12.14
C HIS A 77 1.44 9.23 11.10
N ALA A 78 1.87 9.41 9.84
CA ALA A 78 0.99 9.78 8.74
C ALA A 78 -0.09 8.71 8.48
N ALA A 79 0.27 7.44 8.59
CA ALA A 79 -0.66 6.32 8.51
C ALA A 79 -1.75 6.38 9.59
N ALA A 80 -1.36 6.60 10.84
CA ALA A 80 -2.30 6.69 11.97
C ALA A 80 -3.31 7.84 11.77
N ILE A 81 -2.86 9.03 11.37
CA ILE A 81 -3.74 10.16 11.06
C ILE A 81 -4.66 9.84 9.87
N GLY A 82 -4.13 9.15 8.86
CA GLY A 82 -4.87 8.71 7.67
C GLY A 82 -5.84 7.55 7.91
N GLY A 83 -5.90 7.00 9.12
CA GLY A 83 -6.81 5.89 9.44
C GLY A 83 -6.27 4.49 9.11
N ILE A 84 -5.00 4.35 8.77
CA ILE A 84 -4.35 3.06 8.48
C ILE A 84 -3.85 2.44 9.79
N THR A 85 -4.16 1.16 10.01
CA THR A 85 -3.73 0.42 11.21
C THR A 85 -2.59 -0.55 10.96
N THR A 86 -2.36 -0.91 9.69
CA THR A 86 -1.27 -1.82 9.29
C THR A 86 -0.67 -1.38 7.97
N MET A 87 0.65 -1.28 7.90
CA MET A 87 1.42 -0.94 6.69
C MET A 87 2.18 -2.16 6.17
N MET A 88 2.15 -2.39 4.86
CA MET A 88 2.94 -3.44 4.20
C MET A 88 4.06 -2.80 3.38
N ARG A 89 5.27 -2.77 3.95
CA ARG A 89 6.44 -2.12 3.35
C ARG A 89 7.08 -2.98 2.27
N MET A 90 7.41 -2.39 1.13
CA MET A 90 8.30 -2.98 0.12
C MET A 90 9.76 -2.84 0.58
N LEU A 91 10.30 -3.89 1.17
CA LEU A 91 11.70 -3.93 1.63
C LEU A 91 12.64 -4.08 0.44
N ARG A 92 13.52 -3.11 0.23
CA ARG A 92 14.44 -3.01 -0.92
C ARG A 92 15.88 -3.05 -0.44
N LEU A 93 16.48 -4.23 -0.32
CA LEU A 93 17.89 -4.40 0.06
C LEU A 93 18.76 -4.65 -1.18
N GLY A 94 19.86 -3.92 -1.30
CA GLY A 94 20.84 -4.09 -2.38
C GLY A 94 21.73 -5.33 -2.20
N ASN A 95 21.74 -5.93 -1.01
CA ASN A 95 22.56 -7.08 -0.63
C ASN A 95 21.68 -8.28 -0.15
N SER A 96 22.33 -9.29 0.45
CA SER A 96 21.62 -10.49 0.91
C SER A 96 20.67 -10.19 2.09
N PHE A 97 19.54 -10.91 2.17
CA PHE A 97 18.62 -10.77 3.29
C PHE A 97 19.25 -11.27 4.61
N SER A 98 20.05 -12.34 4.55
CA SER A 98 20.69 -12.90 5.73
C SER A 98 21.67 -11.94 6.40
N SER A 99 22.25 -10.99 5.64
CA SER A 99 23.17 -10.00 6.18
C SER A 99 22.50 -8.74 6.76
N SER A 100 21.34 -8.34 6.24
CA SER A 100 20.82 -6.99 6.49
C SER A 100 19.40 -6.94 7.05
N LEU A 101 18.58 -7.97 6.80
CA LEU A 101 17.17 -7.96 7.19
C LEU A 101 16.99 -7.80 8.71
N GLN A 102 17.79 -8.51 9.53
CA GLN A 102 17.64 -8.44 10.99
C GLN A 102 17.87 -7.03 11.51
N ASN A 103 18.89 -6.32 11.01
CA ASN A 103 19.18 -4.94 11.39
C ASN A 103 18.02 -3.99 11.05
N GLN A 104 17.37 -4.17 9.89
CA GLN A 104 16.17 -3.43 9.50
C GLN A 104 14.99 -3.69 10.45
N LEU A 105 14.79 -4.95 10.84
CA LEU A 105 13.72 -5.34 11.78
C LEU A 105 13.97 -4.76 13.17
N ASP A 106 15.18 -4.86 13.68
CA ASP A 106 15.54 -4.39 15.03
C ASP A 106 15.42 -2.87 15.12
N ALA A 107 15.92 -2.15 14.12
CA ALA A 107 15.84 -0.69 14.08
C ALA A 107 14.40 -0.16 14.00
N SER A 108 13.51 -0.92 13.38
CA SER A 108 12.09 -0.54 13.22
C SER A 108 11.19 -1.01 14.37
N ALA A 109 11.63 -1.96 15.19
CA ALA A 109 10.80 -2.66 16.17
C ALA A 109 10.11 -1.75 17.21
N THR A 110 10.73 -0.61 17.54
CA THR A 110 10.24 0.33 18.56
C THR A 110 9.85 1.69 18.02
N THR A 111 9.69 1.83 16.71
CA THR A 111 9.55 3.13 16.04
C THR A 111 8.28 3.31 15.23
N HIS A 112 7.34 2.35 15.30
CA HIS A 112 6.05 2.47 14.65
C HIS A 112 4.92 2.83 15.63
N TYR A 113 3.95 3.62 15.16
CA TYR A 113 2.68 3.87 15.86
C TYR A 113 1.62 2.83 15.50
N VAL A 114 1.61 2.35 14.25
CA VAL A 114 0.69 1.33 13.74
C VAL A 114 1.44 0.04 13.42
N ASP A 115 0.72 -1.06 13.26
CA ASP A 115 1.33 -2.35 12.94
C ASP A 115 1.91 -2.35 11.53
N TYR A 116 2.87 -3.25 11.28
CA TYR A 116 3.54 -3.34 9.98
C TYR A 116 3.91 -4.77 9.62
N THR A 117 4.07 -5.00 8.34
CA THR A 117 4.70 -6.22 7.79
C THR A 117 5.47 -5.85 6.52
N LEU A 118 6.14 -6.84 5.90
CA LEU A 118 7.08 -6.60 4.82
C LEU A 118 6.75 -7.47 3.60
N HIS A 119 7.01 -6.93 2.42
CA HIS A 119 7.22 -7.68 1.17
C HIS A 119 8.71 -7.63 0.84
N ALA A 120 9.36 -8.77 0.63
CA ALA A 120 10.77 -8.80 0.28
C ALA A 120 10.96 -8.58 -1.23
N SER A 121 11.65 -7.51 -1.62
CA SER A 121 11.95 -7.21 -3.03
C SER A 121 13.15 -8.03 -3.51
N ILE A 122 13.01 -8.68 -4.66
CA ILE A 122 14.02 -9.55 -5.25
C ILE A 122 14.73 -8.83 -6.40
N PHE A 123 16.04 -8.69 -6.28
CA PHE A 123 16.92 -8.07 -7.27
C PHE A 123 18.04 -9.00 -7.75
N SER A 124 18.26 -10.15 -7.10
CA SER A 124 19.38 -11.02 -7.41
C SER A 124 19.07 -12.50 -7.16
N LYS A 125 19.84 -13.38 -7.83
CA LYS A 125 19.77 -14.84 -7.60
C LYS A 125 20.12 -15.24 -6.16
N GLN A 126 20.95 -14.46 -5.46
CA GLN A 126 21.26 -14.70 -4.06
C GLN A 126 20.00 -14.52 -3.20
N GLN A 127 19.25 -13.44 -3.41
CA GLN A 127 18.01 -13.17 -2.68
C GLN A 127 16.94 -14.23 -2.96
N ILE A 128 16.87 -14.79 -4.19
CA ILE A 128 15.97 -15.90 -4.50
C ILE A 128 16.27 -17.12 -3.60
N LYS A 129 17.54 -17.46 -3.41
CA LYS A 129 17.96 -18.59 -2.54
C LYS A 129 17.61 -18.33 -1.06
N GLU A 130 17.49 -17.08 -0.66
CA GLU A 130 17.20 -16.65 0.71
C GLU A 130 15.70 -16.45 1.01
N MET A 131 14.78 -16.74 0.06
CA MET A 131 13.34 -16.60 0.29
C MET A 131 12.85 -17.41 1.49
N LYS A 132 13.38 -18.61 1.72
CA LYS A 132 13.07 -19.41 2.94
C LYS A 132 13.51 -18.72 4.23
N PHE A 133 14.62 -17.98 4.20
CA PHE A 133 15.06 -17.19 5.35
C PHE A 133 14.05 -16.07 5.66
N CYS A 134 13.54 -15.37 4.64
CA CYS A 134 12.50 -14.37 4.80
C CYS A 134 11.22 -14.96 5.41
N ILE A 135 10.79 -16.14 4.94
CA ILE A 135 9.62 -16.86 5.48
C ILE A 135 9.83 -17.17 6.98
N GLY A 136 11.02 -17.61 7.38
CA GLY A 136 11.37 -17.82 8.79
C GLY A 136 11.26 -16.57 9.67
N LYS A 137 11.27 -15.38 9.07
CA LYS A 137 11.04 -14.09 9.74
C LYS A 137 9.56 -13.63 9.68
N GLY A 138 8.67 -14.41 9.05
CA GLY A 138 7.25 -14.08 8.87
C GLY A 138 6.98 -13.21 7.65
N ILE A 139 7.90 -13.15 6.68
CA ILE A 139 7.76 -12.42 5.42
C ILE A 139 7.45 -13.44 4.32
N THR A 140 6.19 -13.53 3.89
CA THR A 140 5.67 -14.61 3.03
C THR A 140 5.17 -14.11 1.68
N SER A 141 5.72 -13.01 1.20
CA SER A 141 5.41 -12.45 -0.13
C SER A 141 6.63 -11.73 -0.70
N PHE A 142 6.79 -11.81 -2.01
CA PHE A 142 7.99 -11.33 -2.70
C PHE A 142 7.61 -10.36 -3.82
N LYS A 143 8.36 -9.27 -3.93
CA LYS A 143 8.13 -8.23 -4.95
C LYS A 143 9.18 -8.29 -6.04
N ILE A 144 8.76 -8.19 -7.29
CA ILE A 144 9.62 -8.01 -8.46
C ILE A 144 9.25 -6.73 -9.22
N TYR A 145 10.25 -6.13 -9.87
CA TYR A 145 10.14 -4.90 -10.63
C TYR A 145 10.60 -5.17 -12.06
N MET A 146 9.67 -5.51 -12.95
CA MET A 146 10.01 -5.86 -14.34
C MET A 146 10.52 -4.65 -15.15
N ASN A 147 10.32 -3.43 -14.65
CA ASN A 147 10.88 -2.20 -15.22
C ASN A 147 12.36 -1.95 -14.87
N LEU A 148 12.97 -2.79 -14.06
CA LEU A 148 14.37 -2.70 -13.62
C LEU A 148 15.27 -3.76 -14.29
N GLY A 149 14.96 -4.17 -15.50
CA GLY A 149 15.82 -5.02 -16.34
C GLY A 149 16.84 -4.20 -17.12
N GLY A 150 17.92 -4.88 -17.57
CA GLY A 150 19.00 -4.25 -18.34
C GLY A 150 19.82 -3.26 -17.51
N ASP A 151 20.50 -2.35 -18.20
CA ASP A 151 21.27 -1.27 -17.55
C ASP A 151 20.35 -0.09 -17.21
N VAL A 152 19.72 -0.14 -16.05
CA VAL A 152 18.88 0.94 -15.52
C VAL A 152 19.66 1.91 -14.64
N GLY A 153 20.98 1.74 -14.51
CA GLY A 153 21.83 2.53 -13.65
C GLY A 153 21.65 2.22 -12.15
N HIS A 154 21.81 3.23 -11.31
CA HIS A 154 21.64 3.08 -9.89
C HIS A 154 20.18 3.18 -9.46
N VAL A 155 19.74 2.23 -8.66
CA VAL A 155 18.42 2.19 -8.02
C VAL A 155 18.59 2.41 -6.52
N TYR A 156 17.87 3.37 -5.97
CA TYR A 156 17.90 3.62 -4.53
C TYR A 156 17.30 2.45 -3.75
N MET A 157 18.03 2.03 -2.73
CA MET A 157 17.68 0.97 -1.80
C MET A 157 17.28 1.53 -0.44
N ASP A 158 16.76 0.67 0.41
CA ASP A 158 16.51 1.05 1.81
C ASP A 158 17.84 1.31 2.50
N MET A 159 17.95 2.49 3.11
CA MET A 159 19.17 2.92 3.81
C MET A 159 19.48 1.98 4.98
N PRO A 160 20.75 1.71 5.24
CA PRO A 160 21.13 1.05 6.47
C PRO A 160 20.60 1.83 7.70
N PRO A 161 20.26 1.15 8.80
CA PRO A 161 19.83 1.83 10.01
C PRO A 161 20.84 2.87 10.51
N PHE A 162 20.34 3.97 11.06
CA PHE A 162 21.11 5.03 11.71
C PHE A 162 22.13 5.73 10.79
N THR A 163 21.91 5.70 9.47
CA THR A 163 22.72 6.42 8.48
C THR A 163 21.95 7.61 7.89
N SER A 164 22.69 8.58 7.34
CA SER A 164 22.13 9.70 6.56
C SER A 164 22.50 9.63 5.08
N GLU A 165 23.30 8.64 4.68
CA GLU A 165 23.73 8.46 3.30
C GLU A 165 22.72 7.58 2.54
N LEU A 166 22.37 8.04 1.33
CA LEU A 166 21.52 7.25 0.44
C LEU A 166 22.27 6.00 -0.01
N ASP A 167 21.59 4.86 0.06
CA ASP A 167 22.09 3.60 -0.47
C ASP A 167 21.57 3.39 -1.89
N ALA A 168 22.41 2.85 -2.78
CA ALA A 168 22.05 2.58 -4.16
C ALA A 168 22.78 1.33 -4.66
N ALA A 169 22.09 0.56 -5.49
CA ALA A 169 22.65 -0.62 -6.11
C ALA A 169 22.39 -0.63 -7.62
N THR A 170 23.29 -1.25 -8.37
CA THR A 170 23.03 -1.63 -9.76
C THR A 170 22.27 -2.95 -9.78
N VAL A 171 21.15 -2.97 -10.47
CA VAL A 171 20.28 -4.15 -10.56
C VAL A 171 19.95 -4.48 -12.02
N ASP A 172 19.70 -5.75 -12.30
CA ASP A 172 19.18 -6.24 -13.58
C ASP A 172 18.13 -7.31 -13.29
N VAL A 173 16.87 -6.88 -13.23
CA VAL A 173 15.71 -7.78 -13.03
C VAL A 173 15.23 -8.26 -14.41
N ASN A 174 16.06 -9.05 -15.07
CA ASN A 174 15.76 -9.64 -16.37
C ASN A 174 14.74 -10.80 -16.24
N ASN A 175 14.27 -11.31 -17.39
CA ASN A 175 13.24 -12.37 -17.42
C ASN A 175 13.66 -13.63 -16.66
N GLN A 176 14.95 -13.96 -16.58
CA GLN A 176 15.44 -15.11 -15.82
C GLN A 176 15.21 -14.91 -14.30
N ILE A 177 15.53 -13.74 -13.77
CA ILE A 177 15.26 -13.40 -12.36
C ILE A 177 13.75 -13.44 -12.08
N VAL A 178 12.93 -12.92 -12.99
CA VAL A 178 11.46 -12.95 -12.87
C VAL A 178 10.96 -14.39 -12.81
N GLU A 179 11.35 -15.24 -13.77
CA GLU A 179 10.94 -16.63 -13.86
C GLU A 179 11.38 -17.45 -12.64
N GLU A 180 12.68 -17.36 -12.27
CA GLU A 180 13.22 -18.06 -11.11
C GLU A 180 12.53 -17.62 -9.80
N THR A 181 12.18 -16.34 -9.67
CA THR A 181 11.44 -15.83 -8.49
C THR A 181 10.03 -16.43 -8.44
N VAL A 182 9.29 -16.39 -9.56
CA VAL A 182 7.93 -16.97 -9.65
C VAL A 182 7.95 -18.46 -9.34
N LYS A 183 8.87 -19.20 -9.93
CA LYS A 183 9.06 -20.64 -9.70
C LYS A 183 9.35 -20.97 -8.23
N ASN A 184 10.25 -20.22 -7.61
CA ASN A 184 10.61 -20.42 -6.20
C ASN A 184 9.47 -20.06 -5.27
N ALA A 185 8.80 -18.92 -5.49
CA ALA A 185 7.65 -18.50 -4.71
C ALA A 185 6.51 -19.52 -4.77
N ALA A 186 6.22 -20.07 -5.96
CA ALA A 186 5.24 -21.13 -6.14
C ALA A 186 5.56 -22.36 -5.27
N SER A 187 6.83 -22.83 -5.28
CA SER A 187 7.26 -23.96 -4.48
C SER A 187 7.17 -23.75 -2.97
N LEU A 188 7.14 -22.48 -2.55
CA LEU A 188 7.04 -22.03 -1.16
C LEU A 188 5.61 -21.63 -0.76
N GLY A 189 4.63 -21.72 -1.67
CA GLY A 189 3.25 -21.30 -1.42
C GLY A 189 3.07 -19.78 -1.22
N CYS A 190 3.97 -18.96 -1.76
CA CYS A 190 3.98 -17.51 -1.57
C CYS A 190 3.52 -16.77 -2.81
N PRO A 191 2.74 -15.67 -2.69
CA PRO A 191 2.41 -14.82 -3.82
C PRO A 191 3.61 -13.97 -4.25
N VAL A 192 3.67 -13.65 -5.56
CA VAL A 192 4.61 -12.70 -6.14
C VAL A 192 3.89 -11.43 -6.51
N LEU A 193 4.33 -10.29 -5.95
CA LEU A 193 3.87 -8.95 -6.28
C LEU A 193 4.67 -8.43 -7.47
N VAL A 194 3.99 -7.87 -8.46
CA VAL A 194 4.64 -7.53 -9.73
C VAL A 194 4.38 -6.08 -10.12
N HIS A 195 5.46 -5.30 -10.24
CA HIS A 195 5.45 -4.08 -11.03
C HIS A 195 5.63 -4.49 -12.50
N ALA A 196 4.55 -4.45 -13.25
CA ALA A 196 4.49 -5.04 -14.59
C ALA A 196 4.63 -3.96 -15.67
N GLU A 197 5.86 -3.53 -15.97
CA GLU A 197 6.21 -2.73 -17.15
C GLU A 197 7.43 -3.37 -17.84
N ASP A 198 7.37 -3.57 -19.15
CA ASP A 198 8.48 -4.13 -19.93
C ASP A 198 9.62 -3.12 -20.05
N TYR A 199 10.77 -3.44 -19.48
CA TYR A 199 11.90 -2.51 -19.36
C TYR A 199 12.46 -2.07 -20.70
N GLU A 200 12.58 -2.97 -21.68
CA GLU A 200 13.13 -2.64 -23.01
C GLU A 200 12.23 -1.65 -23.73
N SER A 201 10.91 -1.91 -23.71
CA SER A 201 9.93 -1.02 -24.33
C SER A 201 9.90 0.35 -23.64
N CYS A 202 9.96 0.40 -22.31
CA CYS A 202 10.03 1.65 -21.54
C CYS A 202 11.32 2.43 -21.83
N ALA A 203 12.48 1.76 -21.89
CA ALA A 203 13.76 2.40 -22.20
C ALA A 203 13.75 3.00 -23.62
N CYS A 204 13.23 2.26 -24.61
CA CYS A 204 13.06 2.73 -25.99
C CYS A 204 12.10 3.93 -26.06
N GLY A 205 10.96 3.86 -25.36
CA GLY A 205 9.97 4.93 -25.30
C GLY A 205 10.54 6.22 -24.70
N ILE A 206 11.26 6.12 -23.57
CA ILE A 206 11.93 7.25 -22.90
C ILE A 206 12.99 7.88 -23.85
N LYS A 207 13.84 7.04 -24.46
CA LYS A 207 14.84 7.52 -25.41
C LYS A 207 14.19 8.30 -26.55
N THR A 208 13.17 7.72 -27.20
CA THR A 208 12.43 8.34 -28.29
C THR A 208 11.77 9.67 -27.90
N ALA A 209 11.19 9.74 -26.69
CA ALA A 209 10.57 10.97 -26.20
C ALA A 209 11.61 12.08 -25.96
N LYS A 210 12.76 11.75 -25.39
CA LYS A 210 13.88 12.68 -25.17
C LYS A 210 14.46 13.19 -26.50
N GLU A 211 14.66 12.32 -27.50
CA GLU A 211 15.14 12.71 -28.84
C GLU A 211 14.16 13.65 -29.55
N LYS A 212 12.86 13.53 -29.25
CA LYS A 212 11.81 14.44 -29.78
C LYS A 212 11.58 15.67 -28.89
N HIS A 213 12.42 15.91 -27.90
CA HIS A 213 12.31 17.03 -26.93
C HIS A 213 10.93 17.14 -26.27
N LYS A 214 10.25 16.00 -26.05
CA LYS A 214 8.98 15.95 -25.33
C LYS A 214 9.22 16.09 -23.83
N ASP A 215 8.30 16.77 -23.13
CA ASP A 215 8.35 16.98 -21.69
C ASP A 215 6.94 16.91 -21.08
N GLY A 216 6.87 16.89 -19.73
CA GLY A 216 5.63 16.86 -18.97
C GLY A 216 5.07 15.45 -18.74
N LEU A 217 4.01 15.39 -17.95
CA LEU A 217 3.40 14.11 -17.54
C LEU A 217 2.78 13.33 -18.70
N SER A 218 2.32 13.99 -19.77
CA SER A 218 1.85 13.30 -20.97
C SER A 218 3.00 12.58 -21.70
N ALA A 219 4.15 13.27 -21.85
CA ALA A 219 5.34 12.68 -22.47
C ALA A 219 5.87 11.50 -21.63
N TRP A 220 5.83 11.62 -20.28
CA TRP A 220 6.14 10.51 -19.38
C TRP A 220 5.18 9.34 -19.58
N SER A 221 3.87 9.58 -19.66
CA SER A 221 2.86 8.55 -19.88
C SER A 221 2.99 7.87 -21.24
N GLU A 222 3.24 8.63 -22.33
CA GLU A 222 3.46 8.09 -23.67
C GLU A 222 4.72 7.23 -23.74
N SER A 223 5.80 7.65 -23.08
CA SER A 223 7.08 6.92 -23.06
C SER A 223 7.02 5.59 -22.31
N ARG A 224 6.00 5.40 -21.51
CA ARG A 224 5.69 4.21 -20.70
C ARG A 224 4.24 3.78 -20.96
N SER A 225 3.98 3.52 -22.23
CA SER A 225 2.64 3.19 -22.73
C SER A 225 2.00 2.01 -22.00
N PRO A 226 0.66 1.97 -21.81
CA PRO A 226 -0.03 0.83 -21.19
C PRO A 226 0.19 -0.49 -21.93
N GLU A 227 0.52 -0.48 -23.22
CA GLU A 227 0.89 -1.70 -23.99
C GLU A 227 2.17 -2.35 -23.43
N PHE A 228 3.05 -1.58 -22.80
CA PHE A 228 4.25 -2.12 -22.17
C PHE A 228 3.92 -2.84 -20.86
N GLU A 229 2.85 -2.39 -20.15
CA GLU A 229 2.26 -3.13 -19.04
C GLU A 229 1.66 -4.45 -19.53
N VAL A 230 0.90 -4.44 -20.63
CA VAL A 230 0.31 -5.65 -21.26
C VAL A 230 1.37 -6.70 -21.60
N LYS A 231 2.51 -6.28 -22.17
CA LYS A 231 3.62 -7.19 -22.49
C LYS A 231 4.17 -7.87 -21.25
N ALA A 232 4.43 -7.10 -20.18
CA ALA A 232 4.92 -7.62 -18.92
C ALA A 232 3.90 -8.54 -18.22
N ILE A 233 2.60 -8.16 -18.23
CA ILE A 233 1.51 -8.95 -17.67
C ILE A 233 1.46 -10.34 -18.34
N LYS A 234 1.47 -10.39 -19.67
CA LYS A 234 1.47 -11.66 -20.44
C LYS A 234 2.66 -12.54 -20.04
N THR A 235 3.85 -11.98 -19.96
CA THR A 235 5.08 -12.70 -19.63
C THR A 235 4.98 -13.33 -18.24
N VAL A 236 4.66 -12.53 -17.21
CA VAL A 236 4.63 -13.06 -15.83
C VAL A 236 3.44 -13.98 -15.58
N CYS A 237 2.30 -13.78 -16.26
CA CYS A 237 1.15 -14.68 -16.17
C CYS A 237 1.46 -16.04 -16.80
N GLN A 238 2.28 -16.10 -17.87
CA GLN A 238 2.75 -17.38 -18.41
C GLN A 238 3.54 -18.15 -17.34
N TYR A 239 4.52 -17.50 -16.69
CA TYR A 239 5.26 -18.14 -15.58
C TYR A 239 4.34 -18.53 -14.42
N GLY A 240 3.35 -17.66 -14.09
CA GLY A 240 2.35 -17.96 -13.06
C GLY A 240 1.59 -19.26 -13.34
N ARG A 241 1.18 -19.49 -14.57
CA ARG A 241 0.51 -20.74 -14.99
C ARG A 241 1.45 -21.95 -14.98
N ASP A 242 2.64 -21.78 -15.56
CA ASP A 242 3.61 -22.88 -15.70
C ASP A 242 4.03 -23.44 -14.35
N TYR A 243 4.13 -22.61 -13.33
CA TYR A 243 4.57 -23.01 -11.98
C TYR A 243 3.44 -23.03 -10.93
N GLY A 244 2.21 -22.63 -11.27
CA GLY A 244 1.07 -22.56 -10.34
C GLY A 244 1.21 -21.45 -9.29
N CYS A 245 1.93 -20.37 -9.59
CA CYS A 245 2.15 -19.24 -8.69
C CYS A 245 0.97 -18.29 -8.67
N THR A 246 0.64 -17.77 -7.48
CA THR A 246 -0.28 -16.64 -7.34
C THR A 246 0.45 -15.34 -7.69
N ILE A 247 -0.07 -14.60 -8.66
CA ILE A 247 0.45 -13.30 -9.08
C ILE A 247 -0.42 -12.19 -8.49
N TYR A 248 0.21 -11.18 -7.93
CA TYR A 248 -0.46 -9.99 -7.41
C TYR A 248 0.08 -8.77 -8.16
N PHE A 249 -0.74 -8.22 -9.04
CA PHE A 249 -0.38 -6.99 -9.75
C PHE A 249 -0.60 -5.78 -8.85
N VAL A 250 0.46 -5.05 -8.58
CA VAL A 250 0.41 -3.79 -7.82
C VAL A 250 0.05 -2.63 -8.74
N HIS A 251 -0.55 -1.58 -8.17
CA HIS A 251 -0.74 -0.24 -8.79
C HIS A 251 -1.22 -0.25 -10.25
N ILE A 252 -2.22 -1.05 -10.59
CA ILE A 252 -2.82 -1.05 -11.95
C ILE A 252 -3.65 0.21 -12.15
N GLY A 253 -3.31 0.99 -13.20
CA GLY A 253 -3.87 2.32 -13.47
C GLY A 253 -4.43 2.53 -14.87
N SER A 254 -4.50 1.50 -15.74
CA SER A 254 -5.01 1.63 -17.12
C SER A 254 -6.10 0.62 -17.46
N GLU A 255 -7.07 1.03 -18.30
CA GLU A 255 -8.15 0.17 -18.81
C GLU A 255 -7.56 -1.03 -19.59
N ILE A 256 -6.52 -0.78 -20.38
CA ILE A 256 -5.88 -1.80 -21.22
C ILE A 256 -5.23 -2.89 -20.35
N ALA A 257 -4.49 -2.51 -19.30
CA ALA A 257 -3.89 -3.46 -18.37
C ALA A 257 -4.95 -4.29 -17.64
N LEU A 258 -6.05 -3.67 -17.17
CA LEU A 258 -7.16 -4.39 -16.54
C LEU A 258 -7.79 -5.43 -17.48
N ASN A 259 -8.02 -5.08 -18.74
CA ASN A 259 -8.58 -6.00 -19.73
C ASN A 259 -7.65 -7.19 -19.96
N GLN A 260 -6.35 -6.95 -20.08
CA GLN A 260 -5.37 -8.03 -20.20
C GLN A 260 -5.35 -8.95 -18.96
N ILE A 261 -5.41 -8.39 -17.77
CA ILE A 261 -5.47 -9.18 -16.52
C ILE A 261 -6.73 -10.06 -16.49
N LYS A 262 -7.88 -9.54 -16.95
CA LYS A 262 -9.11 -10.31 -17.06
C LYS A 262 -8.92 -11.51 -18.00
N GLU A 263 -8.35 -11.31 -19.18
CA GLU A 263 -8.03 -12.41 -20.10
C GLU A 263 -7.10 -13.45 -19.47
N GLU A 264 -6.09 -13.02 -18.72
CA GLU A 264 -5.15 -13.94 -18.06
C GLU A 264 -5.79 -14.74 -16.91
N ARG A 265 -6.78 -14.14 -16.19
CA ARG A 265 -7.62 -14.87 -15.23
C ARG A 265 -8.45 -15.95 -15.93
N GLU A 266 -9.07 -15.63 -17.07
CA GLU A 266 -9.84 -16.58 -17.88
C GLU A 266 -8.97 -17.74 -18.43
N ARG A 267 -7.67 -17.50 -18.65
CA ARG A 267 -6.69 -18.53 -19.01
C ARG A 267 -6.21 -19.36 -17.82
N GLY A 268 -6.71 -19.10 -16.59
CA GLY A 268 -6.45 -19.89 -15.40
C GLY A 268 -5.29 -19.41 -14.53
N THR A 269 -4.73 -18.22 -14.77
CA THR A 269 -3.75 -17.64 -13.84
C THR A 269 -4.44 -17.18 -12.55
N LYS A 270 -3.89 -17.55 -11.39
CA LYS A 270 -4.34 -17.04 -10.10
C LYS A 270 -3.84 -15.61 -9.91
N ILE A 271 -4.73 -14.63 -10.01
CA ILE A 271 -4.36 -13.20 -10.02
C ILE A 271 -5.16 -12.44 -8.98
N PHE A 272 -4.46 -11.59 -8.22
CA PHE A 272 -5.01 -10.47 -7.46
C PHE A 272 -4.54 -9.15 -8.08
N VAL A 273 -5.37 -8.11 -7.93
CA VAL A 273 -5.12 -6.78 -8.52
C VAL A 273 -5.24 -5.71 -7.47
N GLU A 274 -4.23 -4.87 -7.40
CA GLU A 274 -4.21 -3.64 -6.62
C GLU A 274 -4.30 -2.42 -7.54
N THR A 275 -5.04 -1.40 -7.13
CA THR A 275 -4.94 -0.06 -7.68
C THR A 275 -4.56 0.95 -6.60
N CYS A 276 -4.37 2.20 -6.99
CA CYS A 276 -3.98 3.27 -6.08
C CYS A 276 -4.93 4.48 -6.17
N PRO A 277 -5.04 5.31 -5.09
CA PRO A 277 -5.88 6.49 -5.09
C PRO A 277 -5.58 7.47 -6.22
N HIS A 278 -4.32 7.57 -6.64
CA HIS A 278 -3.93 8.48 -7.71
C HIS A 278 -4.47 8.05 -9.08
N TYR A 279 -4.63 6.75 -9.35
CA TYR A 279 -5.31 6.30 -10.59
C TYR A 279 -6.83 6.45 -10.56
N LEU A 280 -7.40 6.76 -9.41
CA LEU A 280 -8.81 7.08 -9.25
C LEU A 280 -9.10 8.58 -9.41
N THR A 281 -8.10 9.43 -9.21
CA THR A 281 -8.33 10.88 -9.01
C THR A 281 -7.46 11.79 -9.85
N LEU A 282 -6.26 11.36 -10.24
CA LEU A 282 -5.30 12.15 -11.01
C LEU A 282 -5.25 11.70 -12.46
N SER A 283 -5.07 12.65 -13.38
CA SER A 283 -4.77 12.39 -14.79
C SER A 283 -3.74 13.39 -15.30
N TYR A 284 -2.90 13.00 -16.25
CA TYR A 284 -1.95 13.95 -16.84
C TYR A 284 -2.64 15.08 -17.62
N GLU A 285 -3.92 14.92 -17.96
CA GLU A 285 -4.72 15.94 -18.62
C GLU A 285 -5.05 17.13 -17.70
N LYS A 286 -5.06 16.91 -16.39
CA LYS A 286 -5.42 17.92 -15.37
C LYS A 286 -4.26 18.35 -14.50
N GLN A 287 -3.25 17.49 -14.34
CA GLN A 287 -2.10 17.78 -13.49
C GLN A 287 -1.08 18.64 -14.25
N GLN A 288 -0.58 19.65 -13.57
CA GLN A 288 0.51 20.49 -14.05
C GLN A 288 1.80 20.17 -13.29
N GLY A 289 2.94 20.41 -13.94
CA GLY A 289 4.25 20.17 -13.35
C GLY A 289 4.55 18.67 -13.17
N TYR A 290 5.53 18.35 -12.34
CA TYR A 290 6.12 17.02 -12.24
C TYR A 290 5.83 16.30 -10.92
N LEU A 291 5.09 16.93 -10.00
CA LEU A 291 4.80 16.34 -8.67
C LEU A 291 4.08 15.00 -8.79
N ALA A 292 3.17 14.87 -9.74
CA ALA A 292 2.42 13.63 -9.97
C ALA A 292 3.15 12.59 -10.84
N LYS A 293 4.47 12.74 -11.09
CA LYS A 293 5.26 11.70 -11.75
C LYS A 293 5.33 10.45 -10.87
N VAL A 294 4.87 9.32 -11.41
CA VAL A 294 4.83 8.00 -10.77
C VAL A 294 5.10 6.91 -11.81
N MET A 295 5.40 5.71 -11.40
CA MET A 295 5.59 4.51 -12.24
C MET A 295 4.69 3.37 -11.74
N PRO A 296 3.80 2.84 -12.60
CA PRO A 296 3.40 3.31 -13.94
C PRO A 296 2.84 4.74 -13.91
N PRO A 297 2.86 5.48 -15.02
CA PRO A 297 2.38 6.86 -15.05
C PRO A 297 0.89 7.00 -14.72
N ILE A 298 0.47 8.14 -14.17
CA ILE A 298 -0.94 8.53 -14.22
C ILE A 298 -1.39 8.63 -15.67
N ARG A 299 -2.63 8.21 -15.93
CA ARG A 299 -3.20 8.06 -17.28
C ARG A 299 -4.26 9.15 -17.53
N THR A 300 -5.20 8.86 -18.43
CA THR A 300 -6.29 9.74 -18.81
C THR A 300 -7.44 9.72 -17.79
N GLN A 301 -8.36 10.68 -17.90
CA GLN A 301 -9.62 10.64 -17.12
C GLN A 301 -10.49 9.43 -17.50
N LYS A 302 -10.39 8.95 -18.76
CA LYS A 302 -11.07 7.73 -19.19
C LYS A 302 -10.56 6.51 -18.42
N ASP A 303 -9.24 6.41 -18.20
CA ASP A 303 -8.65 5.36 -17.37
C ASP A 303 -9.13 5.46 -15.91
N ASN A 304 -9.17 6.67 -15.31
CA ASN A 304 -9.73 6.84 -13.97
C ASN A 304 -11.17 6.26 -13.89
N GLN A 305 -12.02 6.55 -14.88
CA GLN A 305 -13.39 6.01 -14.91
C GLN A 305 -13.41 4.49 -15.05
N ALA A 306 -12.52 3.93 -15.86
CA ALA A 306 -12.41 2.48 -16.01
C ALA A 306 -11.98 1.79 -14.70
N ILE A 307 -11.03 2.39 -13.95
CA ILE A 307 -10.62 1.88 -12.63
C ILE A 307 -11.78 1.96 -11.62
N TRP A 308 -12.56 3.07 -11.57
CA TRP A 308 -13.75 3.15 -10.73
C TRP A 308 -14.79 2.09 -11.09
N ASN A 309 -15.04 1.86 -12.37
CA ASN A 309 -15.95 0.82 -12.83
C ASN A 309 -15.46 -0.59 -12.43
N ALA A 310 -14.15 -0.84 -12.51
CA ALA A 310 -13.56 -2.11 -12.09
C ALA A 310 -13.69 -2.33 -10.57
N LEU A 311 -13.53 -1.30 -9.75
CA LEU A 311 -13.79 -1.35 -8.31
C LEU A 311 -15.26 -1.66 -8.02
N SER A 312 -16.20 -0.91 -8.60
CA SER A 312 -17.64 -1.12 -8.41
C SER A 312 -18.07 -2.54 -8.74
N ASN A 313 -17.44 -3.16 -9.74
CA ASN A 313 -17.72 -4.53 -10.19
C ASN A 313 -16.85 -5.60 -9.49
N ASN A 314 -16.06 -5.23 -8.46
CA ASN A 314 -15.16 -6.13 -7.74
C ASN A 314 -14.12 -6.84 -8.64
N HIS A 315 -13.65 -6.21 -9.70
CA HIS A 315 -12.58 -6.71 -10.54
C HIS A 315 -11.17 -6.36 -10.00
N ILE A 316 -11.10 -5.39 -9.08
CA ILE A 316 -9.91 -5.03 -8.31
C ILE A 316 -10.07 -5.59 -6.89
N ASP A 317 -9.00 -6.11 -6.32
CA ASP A 317 -9.02 -6.82 -5.05
C ASP A 317 -8.67 -5.92 -3.87
N THR A 318 -7.70 -5.02 -4.03
CA THR A 318 -7.18 -4.17 -2.95
C THR A 318 -6.84 -2.76 -3.44
N ILE A 319 -6.67 -1.86 -2.48
CA ILE A 319 -6.17 -0.51 -2.73
C ILE A 319 -4.95 -0.28 -1.84
N GLY A 320 -3.78 -0.12 -2.48
CA GLY A 320 -2.54 0.32 -1.86
C GLY A 320 -2.20 1.74 -2.27
N THR A 321 -1.33 2.43 -1.53
CA THR A 321 -1.01 3.82 -1.83
C THR A 321 0.13 3.99 -2.83
N ASP A 322 1.03 3.03 -2.92
CA ASP A 322 2.35 3.19 -3.54
C ASP A 322 3.08 4.44 -2.98
N HIS A 323 2.86 4.68 -1.68
CA HIS A 323 3.42 5.81 -0.97
C HIS A 323 4.94 5.79 -1.02
N VAL A 324 5.55 6.92 -1.40
CA VAL A 324 6.99 7.14 -1.40
C VAL A 324 7.32 8.35 -0.54
N ALA A 325 7.98 8.12 0.59
CA ALA A 325 8.41 9.18 1.51
C ALA A 325 9.67 9.87 0.99
N ASN A 326 9.52 11.00 0.31
CA ASN A 326 10.63 11.84 -0.17
C ASN A 326 10.31 13.33 0.03
N GLN A 327 11.33 14.18 -0.06
CA GLN A 327 11.19 15.64 0.06
C GLN A 327 11.07 16.29 -1.31
N LEU A 328 10.38 17.45 -1.39
CA LEU A 328 10.15 18.22 -2.61
C LEU A 328 11.42 18.52 -3.39
N LYS A 329 12.49 18.93 -2.67
CA LYS A 329 13.78 19.22 -3.30
C LYS A 329 14.35 18.01 -4.06
N LEU A 330 14.21 16.82 -3.51
CA LEU A 330 14.65 15.58 -4.15
C LEU A 330 13.68 15.16 -5.25
N LYS A 331 12.38 15.33 -5.02
CA LYS A 331 11.31 15.04 -5.99
C LYS A 331 11.51 15.80 -7.30
N LEU A 332 11.85 17.08 -7.22
CA LEU A 332 12.07 17.98 -8.35
C LEU A 332 13.56 18.10 -8.71
N GLY A 333 14.33 17.04 -8.62
CA GLY A 333 15.77 17.01 -8.85
C GLY A 333 16.28 17.43 -10.24
N GLY A 334 15.39 17.93 -11.11
CA GLY A 334 15.67 18.47 -12.44
C GLY A 334 14.59 19.44 -12.90
N ASP A 335 14.87 20.12 -14.03
CA ASP A 335 13.96 21.14 -14.62
C ASP A 335 12.91 20.56 -15.56
N ASP A 336 12.90 19.24 -15.74
CA ASP A 336 12.01 18.52 -16.65
C ASP A 336 11.42 17.24 -15.99
N VAL A 337 10.49 16.60 -16.68
CA VAL A 337 9.89 15.35 -16.20
C VAL A 337 10.93 14.22 -16.10
N TRP A 338 12.01 14.27 -16.86
CA TRP A 338 13.01 13.21 -16.90
C TRP A 338 13.90 13.22 -15.64
N GLY A 339 14.24 14.41 -15.14
CA GLY A 339 15.02 14.59 -13.90
C GLY A 339 14.20 14.44 -12.61
N ALA A 340 12.89 14.63 -12.65
CA ALA A 340 12.04 14.45 -11.47
C ALA A 340 12.00 12.98 -11.03
N LEU A 341 11.99 12.72 -9.69
CA LEU A 341 11.81 11.37 -9.16
C LEU A 341 10.38 10.86 -9.37
N ALA A 342 10.23 9.57 -9.62
CA ALA A 342 8.93 8.92 -9.61
C ALA A 342 8.50 8.57 -8.17
N GLY A 343 7.19 8.63 -7.91
CA GLY A 343 6.60 8.39 -6.59
C GLY A 343 6.42 9.68 -5.77
N PHE A 344 5.46 9.65 -4.87
CA PHE A 344 5.07 10.77 -4.01
C PHE A 344 4.35 10.26 -2.74
N PRO A 345 4.23 11.09 -1.68
CA PRO A 345 3.52 10.71 -0.47
C PRO A 345 2.01 10.57 -0.69
N GLY A 346 1.38 9.55 -0.08
CA GLY A 346 -0.05 9.29 -0.24
C GLY A 346 -0.73 8.56 0.91
N ILE A 347 0.01 8.01 1.88
CA ILE A 347 -0.54 7.11 2.90
C ILE A 347 -1.66 7.75 3.74
N GLY A 348 -1.52 9.02 4.09
CA GLY A 348 -2.53 9.74 4.88
C GLY A 348 -3.82 10.04 4.12
N THR A 349 -3.81 9.97 2.78
CA THR A 349 -4.95 10.42 1.94
C THR A 349 -5.81 9.30 1.37
N VAL A 350 -5.39 8.04 1.45
CA VAL A 350 -6.11 6.93 0.80
C VAL A 350 -7.54 6.81 1.33
N ILE A 351 -7.73 6.79 2.66
CA ILE A 351 -9.06 6.64 3.27
C ILE A 351 -9.95 7.85 2.94
N PRO A 352 -9.55 9.12 3.19
CA PRO A 352 -10.40 10.25 2.86
C PRO A 352 -10.69 10.39 1.35
N ILE A 353 -9.78 10.00 0.45
CA ILE A 353 -10.07 9.95 -0.99
C ILE A 353 -11.16 8.93 -1.29
N LEU A 354 -11.05 7.70 -0.77
CA LEU A 354 -12.03 6.65 -1.01
C LEU A 354 -13.41 6.99 -0.43
N LEU A 355 -13.44 7.57 0.77
CA LEU A 355 -14.69 8.03 1.37
C LEU A 355 -15.31 9.18 0.55
N SER A 356 -14.51 10.18 0.18
CA SER A 356 -14.99 11.35 -0.54
C SER A 356 -15.39 11.10 -1.99
N GLN A 357 -14.54 10.36 -2.73
CA GLN A 357 -14.73 10.16 -4.17
C GLN A 357 -15.39 8.82 -4.51
N GLY A 358 -15.40 7.89 -3.57
CA GLY A 358 -16.01 6.58 -3.69
C GLY A 358 -17.36 6.51 -2.98
N VAL A 359 -17.35 6.41 -1.65
CA VAL A 359 -18.55 6.18 -0.83
C VAL A 359 -19.54 7.36 -0.92
N ASN A 360 -19.08 8.57 -0.68
CA ASN A 360 -19.94 9.78 -0.71
C ASN A 360 -20.43 10.18 -2.12
N LYS A 361 -19.95 9.50 -3.16
CA LYS A 361 -20.43 9.64 -4.55
C LYS A 361 -21.13 8.38 -5.07
N ASP A 362 -21.48 7.46 -4.18
CA ASP A 362 -22.19 6.22 -4.49
C ASP A 362 -21.52 5.35 -5.58
N ARG A 363 -20.18 5.47 -5.72
CA ARG A 363 -19.39 4.64 -6.64
C ARG A 363 -19.06 3.28 -6.07
N ILE A 364 -18.86 3.21 -4.76
CA ILE A 364 -18.65 1.98 -3.98
C ILE A 364 -19.46 2.05 -2.69
N SER A 365 -19.90 0.91 -2.18
CA SER A 365 -20.55 0.82 -0.87
C SER A 365 -19.51 0.84 0.27
N LEU A 366 -19.98 1.00 1.53
CA LEU A 366 -19.12 0.86 2.72
C LEU A 366 -18.56 -0.56 2.87
N GLU A 367 -19.34 -1.58 2.52
CA GLU A 367 -18.87 -2.97 2.53
C GLU A 367 -17.77 -3.20 1.48
N GLN A 368 -17.90 -2.60 0.29
CA GLN A 368 -16.84 -2.62 -0.72
C GLN A 368 -15.61 -1.87 -0.25
N PHE A 369 -15.78 -0.70 0.38
CA PHE A 369 -14.67 0.03 0.99
C PHE A 369 -13.90 -0.85 1.99
N VAL A 370 -14.59 -1.50 2.95
CA VAL A 370 -13.97 -2.43 3.92
C VAL A 370 -13.31 -3.61 3.21
N LYS A 371 -13.94 -4.14 2.18
CA LYS A 371 -13.40 -5.25 1.39
C LYS A 371 -12.06 -4.89 0.77
N PHE A 372 -11.95 -3.73 0.12
CA PHE A 372 -10.75 -3.31 -0.61
C PHE A 372 -9.63 -2.81 0.29
N THR A 373 -9.97 -2.19 1.42
CA THR A 373 -8.96 -1.58 2.33
C THR A 373 -8.53 -2.47 3.48
N SER A 374 -9.28 -3.55 3.79
CA SER A 374 -9.01 -4.36 4.98
C SER A 374 -9.11 -5.86 4.70
N LEU A 375 -10.30 -6.36 4.39
CA LEU A 375 -10.60 -7.80 4.37
C LEU A 375 -9.79 -8.56 3.31
N ASN A 376 -9.77 -8.06 2.06
CA ASN A 376 -9.07 -8.74 0.99
C ASN A 376 -7.56 -8.79 1.22
N ALA A 377 -6.96 -7.65 1.64
CA ALA A 377 -5.54 -7.61 1.98
C ALA A 377 -5.18 -8.64 3.05
N SER A 378 -5.98 -8.73 4.12
CA SER A 378 -5.74 -9.69 5.20
C SER A 378 -5.82 -11.15 4.73
N LYS A 379 -6.77 -11.48 3.86
CA LYS A 379 -6.93 -12.83 3.29
C LYS A 379 -5.82 -13.19 2.32
N ILE A 380 -5.51 -12.28 1.38
CA ILE A 380 -4.48 -12.51 0.34
C ILE A 380 -3.11 -12.74 0.98
N PHE A 381 -2.78 -12.00 2.04
CA PHE A 381 -1.46 -12.03 2.64
C PHE A 381 -1.37 -12.82 3.95
N GLY A 382 -2.38 -13.66 4.27
CA GLY A 382 -2.34 -14.61 5.39
C GLY A 382 -2.45 -13.96 6.77
N MET A 383 -3.05 -12.77 6.88
CA MET A 383 -3.28 -12.09 8.16
C MET A 383 -4.69 -12.31 8.73
N TYR A 384 -5.64 -12.82 7.92
CA TYR A 384 -6.99 -13.16 8.37
C TYR A 384 -6.98 -14.44 9.23
N PRO A 385 -7.77 -14.54 10.31
CA PRO A 385 -8.69 -13.54 10.86
C PRO A 385 -8.08 -12.54 11.86
N GLN A 386 -6.75 -12.57 12.06
CA GLN A 386 -6.10 -11.68 13.03
C GLN A 386 -6.35 -10.21 12.69
N LYS A 387 -6.22 -9.83 11.41
CA LYS A 387 -6.39 -8.48 10.87
C LYS A 387 -7.50 -8.42 9.83
N GLY A 388 -7.99 -7.21 9.53
CA GLY A 388 -8.88 -6.92 8.41
C GLY A 388 -10.34 -7.30 8.62
N THR A 389 -10.74 -7.64 9.84
CA THR A 389 -12.11 -7.96 10.23
C THR A 389 -12.40 -7.50 11.66
N LEU A 390 -13.69 -7.30 11.98
CA LEU A 390 -14.17 -7.08 13.35
C LEU A 390 -14.92 -8.34 13.80
N GLU A 391 -14.18 -9.39 14.05
CA GLU A 391 -14.70 -10.67 14.53
C GLU A 391 -14.11 -11.02 15.89
N LYS A 392 -14.76 -11.93 16.62
CA LYS A 392 -14.22 -12.42 17.89
C LYS A 392 -12.84 -13.06 17.68
N ASN A 393 -11.89 -12.70 18.50
CA ASN A 393 -10.47 -13.06 18.52
C ASN A 393 -9.60 -12.35 17.47
N SER A 394 -10.15 -11.47 16.60
CA SER A 394 -9.32 -10.56 15.81
C SER A 394 -8.65 -9.52 16.70
N ASP A 395 -7.56 -8.94 16.23
CA ASP A 395 -6.98 -7.75 16.87
C ASP A 395 -8.02 -6.62 16.83
N ALA A 396 -8.11 -5.84 17.89
CA ALA A 396 -9.02 -4.72 17.98
C ALA A 396 -8.46 -3.51 17.20
N ASP A 397 -8.26 -3.72 15.89
CA ASP A 397 -7.84 -2.69 14.94
C ASP A 397 -9.08 -2.09 14.29
N ILE A 398 -9.34 -0.83 14.60
CA ILE A 398 -10.59 -0.18 14.24
C ILE A 398 -10.31 1.24 13.79
N THR A 399 -10.90 1.64 12.68
CA THR A 399 -10.93 3.04 12.28
C THR A 399 -12.35 3.56 12.34
N MET A 400 -12.55 4.62 13.11
CA MET A 400 -13.83 5.31 13.20
C MET A 400 -13.83 6.45 12.18
N ILE A 401 -14.83 6.45 11.31
CA ILE A 401 -14.97 7.40 10.21
C ILE A 401 -16.22 8.28 10.37
N ASP A 402 -16.08 9.55 10.00
CA ASP A 402 -17.19 10.48 9.83
C ASP A 402 -17.37 10.79 8.33
N LEU A 403 -18.45 10.30 7.73
CA LEU A 403 -18.75 10.53 6.32
C LEU A 403 -19.10 11.99 6.00
N LYS A 404 -19.40 12.81 7.00
CA LYS A 404 -19.82 14.21 6.83
C LYS A 404 -18.66 15.19 7.08
N LYS A 405 -17.62 14.79 7.82
CA LYS A 405 -16.47 15.65 8.14
C LYS A 405 -15.80 16.13 6.86
N GLU A 406 -15.64 17.43 6.71
CA GLU A 406 -14.97 18.05 5.57
C GLU A 406 -13.64 18.65 6.02
N HIS A 407 -12.60 18.39 5.26
CA HIS A 407 -11.29 19.00 5.51
C HIS A 407 -10.53 19.19 4.20
N LYS A 408 -9.57 20.12 4.23
CA LYS A 408 -8.67 20.40 3.11
C LYS A 408 -7.35 19.69 3.33
N VAL A 409 -6.90 18.94 2.33
CA VAL A 409 -5.62 18.24 2.38
C VAL A 409 -4.46 19.24 2.41
N SER A 410 -3.50 19.01 3.31
CA SER A 410 -2.18 19.66 3.30
C SER A 410 -1.12 18.67 3.75
N SER A 411 0.13 18.87 3.32
CA SER A 411 1.25 18.03 3.73
C SER A 411 1.47 18.08 5.24
N GLU A 412 1.29 19.24 5.85
CA GLU A 412 1.46 19.46 7.31
C GLU A 412 0.48 18.63 8.14
N LEU A 413 -0.73 18.38 7.61
CA LEU A 413 -1.78 17.63 8.31
C LEU A 413 -1.32 16.24 8.77
N PHE A 414 -0.48 15.59 7.98
CA PHE A 414 -0.09 14.20 8.22
C PHE A 414 1.22 14.03 8.99
N GLY A 415 2.05 15.06 9.07
CA GLY A 415 3.31 15.04 9.82
C GLY A 415 4.30 13.94 9.38
N GLY A 416 4.24 13.51 8.12
CA GLY A 416 5.17 12.56 7.50
C GLY A 416 6.54 13.16 7.22
N PHE A 417 7.45 12.38 6.62
CA PHE A 417 8.77 12.86 6.21
C PHE A 417 8.71 13.87 5.05
N SER A 418 7.70 13.73 4.21
CA SER A 418 7.54 14.57 3.01
C SER A 418 6.99 15.95 3.36
N ASP A 419 7.58 16.97 2.76
CA ASP A 419 7.21 18.39 2.90
C ASP A 419 6.27 18.89 1.80
N TYR A 420 5.66 17.98 1.04
CA TYR A 420 4.69 18.23 -0.02
C TYR A 420 3.69 17.07 -0.14
N ILE A 421 2.60 17.31 -0.84
CA ILE A 421 1.63 16.29 -1.23
C ILE A 421 0.98 16.64 -2.57
N VAL A 422 0.73 15.65 -3.43
CA VAL A 422 0.11 15.89 -4.77
C VAL A 422 -1.34 16.32 -4.71
N TYR A 423 -1.98 16.13 -3.56
CA TYR A 423 -3.38 16.50 -3.29
C TYR A 423 -3.53 17.83 -2.54
N GLU A 424 -2.46 18.63 -2.47
CA GLU A 424 -2.45 19.88 -1.72
C GLU A 424 -3.66 20.76 -2.08
N GLY A 425 -4.39 21.18 -1.07
CA GLY A 425 -5.56 22.02 -1.25
C GLY A 425 -6.86 21.32 -1.65
N MET A 426 -6.83 19.99 -1.91
CA MET A 426 -8.02 19.23 -2.26
C MET A 426 -9.00 19.18 -1.08
N LYS A 427 -10.26 19.57 -1.31
CA LYS A 427 -11.32 19.42 -0.30
C LYS A 427 -11.90 18.02 -0.38
N LEU A 428 -11.87 17.31 0.72
CA LEU A 428 -12.41 15.95 0.84
C LEU A 428 -13.51 15.92 1.90
N LYS A 429 -14.52 15.10 1.67
CA LYS A 429 -15.62 14.82 2.58
C LYS A 429 -15.62 13.34 2.96
N GLY A 430 -15.61 13.06 4.25
CA GLY A 430 -15.40 11.74 4.81
C GLY A 430 -13.96 11.58 5.28
N TRP A 431 -13.76 11.45 6.61
CA TRP A 431 -12.44 11.41 7.24
C TRP A 431 -12.38 10.39 8.37
N PRO A 432 -11.23 9.76 8.61
CA PRO A 432 -10.98 9.07 9.86
C PRO A 432 -10.97 10.08 11.02
N VAL A 433 -11.57 9.70 12.12
CA VAL A 433 -11.64 10.52 13.36
C VAL A 433 -10.81 9.86 14.46
N LYS A 434 -10.92 8.54 14.60
CA LYS A 434 -10.11 7.78 15.56
C LYS A 434 -9.48 6.58 14.83
N THR A 435 -8.21 6.35 15.09
CA THR A 435 -7.48 5.16 14.67
C THR A 435 -7.08 4.37 15.89
N ILE A 436 -7.53 3.13 15.97
CA ILE A 436 -7.35 2.25 17.13
C ILE A 436 -6.56 1.04 16.64
N VAL A 437 -5.46 0.74 17.33
CA VAL A 437 -4.61 -0.42 17.05
C VAL A 437 -4.54 -1.29 18.31
N ARG A 438 -5.01 -2.53 18.21
CA ARG A 438 -5.12 -3.47 19.33
C ARG A 438 -5.76 -2.85 20.57
N GLY A 439 -6.89 -2.14 20.33
CA GLY A 439 -7.70 -1.56 21.40
C GLY A 439 -7.20 -0.23 21.98
N GLU A 440 -6.03 0.25 21.58
CA GLU A 440 -5.51 1.56 22.00
C GLU A 440 -5.69 2.62 20.89
N ILE A 441 -6.16 3.81 21.26
CA ILE A 441 -6.27 4.94 20.34
C ILE A 441 -4.86 5.43 20.03
N VAL A 442 -4.45 5.33 18.75
CA VAL A 442 -3.14 5.81 18.27
C VAL A 442 -3.21 7.18 17.62
N ALA A 443 -4.37 7.52 17.03
CA ALA A 443 -4.62 8.88 16.53
C ALA A 443 -6.10 9.27 16.74
N GLU A 444 -6.33 10.55 17.00
CA GLU A 444 -7.65 11.13 17.17
C GLU A 444 -7.63 12.57 16.65
N ASP A 445 -8.64 12.95 15.84
CA ASP A 445 -8.86 14.31 15.32
C ASP A 445 -7.59 14.95 14.73
N PHE A 446 -6.87 14.20 13.87
CA PHE A 446 -5.62 14.58 13.20
C PHE A 446 -4.40 14.69 14.12
N GLU A 447 -4.48 14.22 15.34
CA GLU A 447 -3.34 14.18 16.26
C GLU A 447 -2.97 12.73 16.59
N VAL A 448 -1.67 12.42 16.60
CA VAL A 448 -1.18 11.13 17.11
C VAL A 448 -1.06 11.21 18.62
N VAL A 449 -1.88 10.41 19.32
CA VAL A 449 -1.95 10.34 20.78
C VAL A 449 -1.33 9.04 21.33
N GLY A 450 -1.10 8.07 20.44
CA GLY A 450 -0.51 6.78 20.79
C GLY A 450 0.98 6.88 21.14
N LYS A 451 1.50 5.82 21.76
CA LYS A 451 2.91 5.73 22.13
C LYS A 451 3.76 5.25 20.95
N LEU A 452 4.90 5.89 20.72
CA LEU A 452 5.91 5.39 19.79
C LEU A 452 6.36 3.98 20.21
N GLY A 453 6.45 3.06 19.24
CA GLY A 453 6.76 1.65 19.49
C GLY A 453 5.53 0.81 19.87
N HIS A 454 4.32 1.38 19.82
CA HIS A 454 3.08 0.59 19.98
C HIS A 454 2.92 -0.40 18.80
N GLY A 455 3.23 0.03 17.56
CA GLY A 455 3.15 -0.80 16.36
C GLY A 455 4.09 -2.02 16.41
N LYS A 456 3.62 -3.16 15.92
CA LYS A 456 4.35 -4.45 15.96
C LYS A 456 4.47 -5.05 14.57
N LEU A 457 5.54 -5.82 14.37
CA LEU A 457 5.67 -6.66 13.18
C LEU A 457 4.60 -7.76 13.19
N VAL A 458 3.73 -7.75 12.19
CA VAL A 458 2.78 -8.82 11.93
C VAL A 458 3.50 -9.92 11.14
N LYS A 459 3.82 -11.02 11.81
CA LYS A 459 4.39 -12.20 11.17
C LYS A 459 3.28 -12.97 10.47
N ARG A 460 3.47 -13.27 9.21
CA ARG A 460 2.48 -13.96 8.39
C ARG A 460 2.87 -15.43 8.20
N PRO A 461 1.92 -16.37 8.32
CA PRO A 461 2.15 -17.76 7.90
C PRO A 461 2.23 -17.84 6.37
N VAL A 462 2.77 -18.91 5.86
CA VAL A 462 2.58 -19.29 4.45
C VAL A 462 1.13 -19.73 4.30
N SER A 463 0.42 -19.20 3.34
CA SER A 463 -1.00 -19.44 3.08
C SER A 463 -1.28 -20.77 2.37
#